data_e94f6e96df4167a92a850aa7178a6249
#
_entry.id   e94f6e96df4167a92a850aa7178a6249
#
_cell.length_a   1.000
_cell.length_b   1.000
_cell.length_c   1.000
_cell.angle_alpha   90.00
_cell.angle_beta   90.00
_cell.angle_gamma   90.00
#
_symmetry.space_group_name_H-M   'P 1'
#
loop_
_entity.id
_entity.type
_entity.pdbx_description
1 polymer ?
#
loop_
_entity_poly.entity_id
_entity_poly.type
_entity_poly.pdbx_seq_one_letter_code
_entity_poly.pdbx_strand_id
1 'polypeptide(L)'
;MRKIVLAALMLAFAVSGYAQNNWRDLFNGKNLKGWKKINGNAEYVVKDGVIIGTSKFDTPNTFLAYNEEFSDFILEFDFKVDDELNSGVQFRSASIPSYKDGRVHGYQFEIDPSPRAWSAGIYDEARDGWLYTIEEQASKAAFRNGEWNHARIEAVGSRIRTWLNGVPCSNLVDERAASGLIALQVHAIKKEVQNGKQVMWKNIRICTQNIEQEMWAPEASAEEVSRLNNKLSEKELAEGWKLLWDGETTNGWRGAKLTEFPKSGWVIEDGILKVLKSDGGESTNGGDIVTLEKYENFILKVDFKITKGANSGIKYFVDTELNKGKGSSIGCEFQILDDKNHPDAKLGLPGSRQLGSLYDLIPAPADKGFRNNFFNTATVIVKGNHVEHWLNNKKIVEYDRNSQMWDALVQYSKYKVWPNFGNAAKGHILLQDHGDEVWFKNIKIKELK
;
A
#
# COMPACT_ATOMS: atom_id res chain seq x y z
N MET A 1 55.01 42.18 56.07
CA MET A 1 54.54 41.08 55.26
C MET A 1 53.24 41.51 54.60
N ARG A 2 53.32 41.96 53.35
CA ARG A 2 52.12 42.34 52.53
C ARG A 2 51.57 41.13 51.79
N LYS A 3 50.33 40.77 52.07
CA LYS A 3 49.62 39.74 51.32
C LYS A 3 49.03 40.35 50.04
N ILE A 4 49.49 39.85 48.89
CA ILE A 4 48.96 40.19 47.58
C ILE A 4 47.80 39.20 47.34
N VAL A 5 46.56 39.72 47.18
CA VAL A 5 45.38 38.93 46.75
C VAL A 5 45.29 39.06 45.23
N LEU A 6 45.55 37.99 44.53
CA LEU A 6 45.29 37.88 43.07
C LEU A 6 43.80 37.62 42.85
N ALA A 7 43.08 38.58 42.30
CA ALA A 7 41.73 38.36 41.80
C ALA A 7 41.79 37.81 40.35
N ALA A 8 41.40 36.55 40.16
CA ALA A 8 41.26 35.98 38.84
C ALA A 8 39.91 36.38 38.26
N LEU A 9 39.86 37.18 37.20
CA LEU A 9 38.70 37.50 36.42
C LEU A 9 38.42 36.29 35.47
N MET A 10 37.37 35.49 35.73
CA MET A 10 36.83 34.54 34.73
C MET A 10 35.98 35.32 33.73
N LEU A 11 36.49 35.48 32.51
CA LEU A 11 35.67 35.88 31.36
C LEU A 11 34.80 34.68 30.92
N ALA A 12 33.52 34.69 31.25
CA ALA A 12 32.56 33.79 30.68
C ALA A 12 32.24 34.25 29.24
N PHE A 13 32.80 33.58 28.25
CA PHE A 13 32.33 33.71 26.87
C PHE A 13 30.93 33.08 26.76
N ALA A 14 29.89 33.90 26.75
CA ALA A 14 28.59 33.50 26.34
C ALA A 14 28.64 33.26 24.82
N VAL A 15 28.80 32.00 24.40
CA VAL A 15 28.55 31.59 23.02
C VAL A 15 27.04 31.66 22.83
N SER A 16 26.56 32.80 22.33
CA SER A 16 25.21 32.89 21.80
C SER A 16 25.14 31.98 20.57
N GLY A 17 24.75 30.71 20.75
CA GLY A 17 24.39 29.83 19.67
C GLY A 17 23.20 30.45 18.95
N TYR A 18 23.43 31.02 17.78
CA TYR A 18 22.34 31.27 16.84
C TYR A 18 21.70 29.91 16.57
N ALA A 19 20.46 29.74 16.97
CA ALA A 19 19.67 28.59 16.58
C ALA A 19 19.67 28.57 15.06
N GLN A 20 20.38 27.62 14.45
CA GLN A 20 20.42 27.47 13.01
C GLN A 20 19.01 27.13 12.58
N ASN A 21 18.42 27.99 11.73
CA ASN A 21 17.08 27.69 11.17
C ASN A 21 17.22 26.50 10.21
N ASN A 22 16.74 25.33 10.63
CA ASN A 22 16.79 24.11 9.84
C ASN A 22 15.84 24.15 8.62
N TRP A 23 14.97 25.16 8.54
CA TRP A 23 13.94 25.32 7.53
C TRP A 23 14.31 26.32 6.44
N ARG A 24 13.98 25.98 5.19
CA ARG A 24 14.15 26.82 4.01
C ARG A 24 12.80 26.96 3.29
N ASP A 25 12.43 28.20 2.95
CA ASP A 25 11.26 28.45 2.12
C ASP A 25 11.53 28.04 0.66
N LEU A 26 10.65 27.22 0.09
CA LEU A 26 10.64 26.88 -1.33
C LEU A 26 9.85 27.89 -2.17
N PHE A 27 8.96 28.66 -1.53
CA PHE A 27 8.19 29.71 -2.17
C PHE A 27 8.42 31.05 -1.45
N ASN A 28 8.82 32.04 -2.22
CA ASN A 28 9.19 33.38 -1.70
C ASN A 28 8.01 34.33 -1.52
N GLY A 29 6.77 33.88 -1.77
CA GLY A 29 5.55 34.69 -1.67
C GLY A 29 5.36 35.74 -2.78
N LYS A 30 6.29 35.85 -3.74
CA LYS A 30 6.28 36.94 -4.75
C LYS A 30 6.19 36.46 -6.19
N ASN A 31 6.88 35.37 -6.54
CA ASN A 31 6.95 34.86 -7.90
C ASN A 31 7.34 33.36 -7.92
N LEU A 32 7.30 32.75 -9.10
CA LEU A 32 7.62 31.34 -9.31
C LEU A 32 9.12 31.09 -9.55
N LYS A 33 10.02 31.92 -9.03
CA LYS A 33 11.46 31.69 -9.13
C LYS A 33 11.82 30.35 -8.43
N GLY A 34 12.53 29.47 -9.11
CA GLY A 34 12.86 28.13 -8.64
C GLY A 34 11.82 27.07 -8.99
N TRP A 35 10.75 27.43 -9.66
CA TRP A 35 9.70 26.52 -10.10
C TRP A 35 9.57 26.49 -11.61
N LYS A 36 9.24 25.33 -12.18
CA LYS A 36 9.04 25.11 -13.61
C LYS A 36 7.77 24.31 -13.86
N LYS A 37 6.95 24.75 -14.79
CA LYS A 37 5.77 23.99 -15.25
C LYS A 37 6.22 22.84 -16.16
N ILE A 38 5.70 21.64 -15.91
CA ILE A 38 5.95 20.43 -16.70
C ILE A 38 4.65 19.65 -16.95
N ASN A 39 4.65 18.81 -17.96
CA ASN A 39 3.53 18.04 -18.51
C ASN A 39 2.42 18.96 -19.06
N GLY A 40 1.21 18.96 -18.52
CA GLY A 40 0.04 19.64 -19.12
C GLY A 40 0.10 21.17 -19.26
N ASN A 41 -1.06 21.78 -19.53
CA ASN A 41 -1.19 23.19 -19.90
C ASN A 41 -2.05 24.03 -18.94
N ALA A 42 -2.34 23.53 -17.73
CA ALA A 42 -2.99 24.33 -16.70
C ALA A 42 -2.11 25.54 -16.31
N GLU A 43 -2.74 26.59 -15.80
CA GLU A 43 -2.03 27.84 -15.47
C GLU A 43 -1.67 27.90 -14.00
N TYR A 44 -0.51 28.54 -13.72
CA TYR A 44 -0.08 28.90 -12.37
C TYR A 44 0.26 30.36 -12.31
N VAL A 45 -0.31 31.06 -11.35
CA VAL A 45 -0.04 32.49 -11.09
C VAL A 45 0.29 32.69 -9.62
N VAL A 46 0.95 33.80 -9.30
CA VAL A 46 1.17 34.22 -7.92
C VAL A 46 0.35 35.49 -7.67
N LYS A 47 -0.49 35.44 -6.65
CA LYS A 47 -1.28 36.57 -6.19
C LYS A 47 -1.36 36.59 -4.66
N ASP A 48 -1.11 37.74 -4.05
CA ASP A 48 -1.22 37.97 -2.61
C ASP A 48 -0.49 36.93 -1.73
N GLY A 49 0.72 36.52 -2.15
CA GLY A 49 1.54 35.53 -1.41
C GLY A 49 1.11 34.09 -1.61
N VAL A 50 0.26 33.80 -2.59
CA VAL A 50 -0.33 32.47 -2.88
C VAL A 50 0.02 32.05 -4.29
N ILE A 51 0.42 30.80 -4.47
CA ILE A 51 0.46 30.12 -5.79
C ILE A 51 -0.96 29.62 -6.07
N ILE A 52 -1.51 30.00 -7.20
CA ILE A 52 -2.85 29.59 -7.65
C ILE A 52 -2.69 28.78 -8.93
N GLY A 53 -3.05 27.51 -8.88
CA GLY A 53 -3.19 26.63 -10.03
C GLY A 53 -4.65 26.59 -10.49
N THR A 54 -4.88 26.79 -11.80
CA THR A 54 -6.24 26.82 -12.37
C THR A 54 -6.42 25.66 -13.33
N SER A 55 -7.44 24.84 -13.08
CA SER A 55 -7.77 23.68 -13.93
C SER A 55 -8.14 24.11 -15.34
N LYS A 56 -7.76 23.29 -16.31
CA LYS A 56 -8.01 23.52 -17.72
C LYS A 56 -8.55 22.23 -18.34
N PHE A 57 -9.66 22.38 -19.07
CA PHE A 57 -10.23 21.26 -19.81
C PHE A 57 -9.31 20.78 -20.93
N ASP A 58 -9.37 19.49 -21.24
CA ASP A 58 -8.60 18.84 -22.31
C ASP A 58 -7.07 19.01 -22.21
N THR A 59 -6.56 18.88 -21.00
CA THR A 59 -5.10 18.81 -20.75
C THR A 59 -4.79 17.70 -19.74
N PRO A 60 -3.65 17.01 -19.87
CA PRO A 60 -3.21 16.07 -18.85
C PRO A 60 -2.88 16.78 -17.54
N ASN A 61 -2.61 15.99 -16.48
CA ASN A 61 -2.09 16.53 -15.23
C ASN A 61 -0.95 17.51 -15.51
N THR A 62 -1.05 18.69 -14.92
CA THR A 62 0.00 19.71 -15.01
C THR A 62 0.67 19.83 -13.65
N PHE A 63 1.99 19.94 -13.65
CA PHE A 63 2.76 20.03 -12.44
C PHE A 63 3.64 21.28 -12.44
N LEU A 64 3.69 21.97 -11.32
CA LEU A 64 4.67 23.02 -11.05
C LEU A 64 5.77 22.41 -10.19
N ALA A 65 6.88 22.02 -10.82
CA ALA A 65 7.99 21.33 -10.19
C ALA A 65 9.06 22.31 -9.68
N TYR A 66 9.58 22.04 -8.49
CA TYR A 66 10.74 22.75 -7.96
C TYR A 66 12.02 22.25 -8.66
N ASN A 67 12.98 23.15 -8.89
CA ASN A 67 14.18 22.88 -9.72
C ASN A 67 15.28 22.06 -9.01
N GLU A 68 15.01 21.60 -7.80
CA GLU A 68 15.90 20.76 -6.99
C GLU A 68 15.25 19.45 -6.63
N GLU A 69 16.05 18.40 -6.48
CA GLU A 69 15.60 17.10 -5.98
C GLU A 69 15.99 16.94 -4.51
N PHE A 70 15.17 16.21 -3.77
CA PHE A 70 15.35 15.99 -2.34
C PHE A 70 15.30 14.50 -2.02
N SER A 71 16.17 14.06 -1.10
CA SER A 71 16.18 12.69 -0.56
C SER A 71 15.43 12.62 0.77
N ASP A 72 16.09 12.93 1.86
CA ASP A 72 15.50 13.00 3.18
C ASP A 72 15.08 14.43 3.50
N PHE A 73 13.84 14.58 3.95
CA PHE A 73 13.29 15.92 4.25
C PHE A 73 12.04 15.86 5.12
N ILE A 74 11.71 17.02 5.69
CA ILE A 74 10.38 17.36 6.16
C ILE A 74 9.87 18.50 5.29
N LEU A 75 8.70 18.33 4.67
CA LEU A 75 8.02 19.34 3.86
C LEU A 75 6.74 19.77 4.54
N GLU A 76 6.56 21.09 4.70
CA GLU A 76 5.31 21.67 5.18
C GLU A 76 4.76 22.68 4.16
N PHE A 77 3.45 22.70 4.03
CA PHE A 77 2.75 23.65 3.17
C PHE A 77 1.30 23.82 3.61
N ASP A 78 0.75 24.98 3.30
CA ASP A 78 -0.70 25.20 3.39
C ASP A 78 -1.31 25.10 2.00
N PHE A 79 -2.48 24.46 1.91
CA PHE A 79 -3.23 24.36 0.65
C PHE A 79 -4.71 24.59 0.87
N LYS A 80 -5.37 25.02 -0.21
CA LYS A 80 -6.83 25.14 -0.32
C LYS A 80 -7.22 24.70 -1.72
N VAL A 81 -8.30 23.96 -1.86
CA VAL A 81 -8.79 23.45 -3.14
C VAL A 81 -10.29 23.71 -3.27
N ASP A 82 -10.74 24.02 -4.47
CA ASP A 82 -12.16 24.11 -4.78
C ASP A 82 -12.82 22.75 -4.76
N ASP A 83 -14.09 22.69 -4.40
CA ASP A 83 -14.89 21.48 -4.44
C ASP A 83 -14.81 20.82 -5.83
N GLU A 84 -14.81 19.49 -5.83
CA GLU A 84 -14.76 18.67 -7.04
C GLU A 84 -13.43 18.70 -7.83
N LEU A 85 -12.41 19.45 -7.40
CA LEU A 85 -11.11 19.44 -8.03
C LEU A 85 -10.13 18.59 -7.22
N ASN A 86 -9.76 17.40 -7.75
CA ASN A 86 -8.65 16.62 -7.18
C ASN A 86 -7.31 17.34 -7.42
N SER A 87 -6.35 17.13 -6.52
CA SER A 87 -5.00 17.67 -6.61
C SER A 87 -4.01 16.79 -5.83
N GLY A 88 -2.77 17.26 -5.71
CA GLY A 88 -1.74 16.60 -4.91
C GLY A 88 -0.43 17.35 -4.90
N VAL A 89 0.46 16.91 -4.02
CA VAL A 89 1.85 17.36 -3.98
C VAL A 89 2.75 16.17 -4.19
N GLN A 90 3.47 16.17 -5.32
CA GLN A 90 4.47 15.16 -5.65
C GLN A 90 5.70 15.35 -4.78
N PHE A 91 6.32 14.26 -4.35
CA PHE A 91 7.61 14.25 -3.65
C PHE A 91 8.38 12.98 -3.99
N ARG A 92 9.72 13.05 -3.96
CA ARG A 92 10.60 11.98 -4.44
C ARG A 92 10.12 11.42 -5.79
N SER A 93 9.58 12.28 -6.65
CA SER A 93 9.03 11.91 -7.95
C SER A 93 10.00 12.23 -9.08
N ALA A 94 9.73 11.73 -10.27
CA ALA A 94 10.55 11.95 -11.45
C ALA A 94 9.72 12.30 -12.67
N SER A 95 10.37 12.95 -13.66
CA SER A 95 9.86 13.17 -15.02
C SER A 95 10.96 12.84 -15.99
N ILE A 96 11.00 11.59 -16.45
CA ILE A 96 12.08 11.04 -17.28
C ILE A 96 11.55 10.84 -18.70
N PRO A 97 12.19 11.38 -19.75
CA PRO A 97 11.71 11.29 -21.13
C PRO A 97 11.41 9.86 -21.59
N SER A 98 12.20 8.88 -21.19
CA SER A 98 12.02 7.46 -21.53
C SER A 98 10.84 6.78 -20.82
N TYR A 99 10.25 7.42 -19.81
CA TYR A 99 9.11 6.87 -19.08
C TYR A 99 7.84 7.60 -19.48
N LYS A 100 6.97 6.95 -20.28
CA LYS A 100 5.66 7.48 -20.72
C LYS A 100 5.76 8.94 -21.20
N ASP A 101 6.73 9.22 -22.08
CA ASP A 101 6.98 10.54 -22.68
C ASP A 101 7.19 11.67 -21.65
N GLY A 102 7.93 11.37 -20.58
CA GLY A 102 8.24 12.34 -19.54
C GLY A 102 7.10 12.57 -18.52
N ARG A 103 6.10 11.71 -18.49
CA ARG A 103 5.03 11.80 -17.49
C ARG A 103 5.60 11.77 -16.07
N VAL A 104 5.18 12.72 -15.24
CA VAL A 104 5.52 12.74 -13.82
C VAL A 104 5.02 11.47 -13.16
N HIS A 105 5.88 10.83 -12.37
CA HIS A 105 5.60 9.58 -11.67
C HIS A 105 6.33 9.54 -10.33
N GLY A 106 5.73 8.89 -9.35
CA GLY A 106 6.26 8.78 -8.00
C GLY A 106 5.25 9.10 -6.91
N TYR A 107 5.74 9.31 -5.68
CA TYR A 107 4.87 9.53 -4.53
C TYR A 107 4.13 10.86 -4.61
N GLN A 108 2.85 10.82 -4.28
CA GLN A 108 1.96 11.97 -4.18
C GLN A 108 1.28 11.99 -2.81
N PHE A 109 1.42 13.10 -2.11
CA PHE A 109 0.48 13.47 -1.05
C PHE A 109 -0.84 13.86 -1.73
N GLU A 110 -1.86 13.06 -1.51
CA GLU A 110 -3.16 13.26 -2.16
C GLU A 110 -3.93 14.42 -1.57
N ILE A 111 -4.63 15.17 -2.42
CA ILE A 111 -5.62 16.18 -2.05
C ILE A 111 -6.94 15.78 -2.70
N ASP A 112 -7.85 15.19 -1.90
CA ASP A 112 -9.08 14.56 -2.34
C ASP A 112 -10.31 15.14 -1.62
N PRO A 113 -11.01 16.11 -2.22
CA PRO A 113 -12.23 16.70 -1.64
C PRO A 113 -13.47 15.80 -1.83
N SER A 114 -13.35 14.65 -2.48
CA SER A 114 -14.46 13.73 -2.70
C SER A 114 -14.93 13.06 -1.39
N PRO A 115 -16.15 12.47 -1.36
CA PRO A 115 -16.65 11.72 -0.20
C PRO A 115 -15.78 10.54 0.23
N ARG A 116 -14.84 10.09 -0.62
CA ARG A 116 -13.84 9.08 -0.28
C ARG A 116 -12.91 9.55 0.84
N ALA A 117 -12.62 10.86 0.90
CA ALA A 117 -11.84 11.54 1.94
C ALA A 117 -10.44 10.91 2.17
N TRP A 118 -9.67 10.74 1.10
CA TRP A 118 -8.32 10.17 1.15
C TRP A 118 -7.22 11.24 1.07
N SER A 119 -7.52 12.49 1.43
CA SER A 119 -6.49 13.55 1.56
C SER A 119 -5.41 13.15 2.55
N ALA A 120 -4.15 13.44 2.24
CA ALA A 120 -2.93 12.99 2.92
C ALA A 120 -2.65 11.48 2.85
N GLY A 121 -3.42 10.70 2.08
CA GLY A 121 -3.03 9.38 1.61
C GLY A 121 -1.84 9.47 0.65
N ILE A 122 -1.17 8.34 0.40
CA ILE A 122 -0.03 8.28 -0.51
C ILE A 122 -0.43 7.53 -1.77
N TYR A 123 -0.39 8.25 -2.89
CA TYR A 123 -0.63 7.72 -4.22
C TYR A 123 0.69 7.62 -4.99
N ASP A 124 0.87 6.62 -5.82
CA ASP A 124 2.02 6.46 -6.70
C ASP A 124 1.63 6.86 -8.13
N GLU A 125 1.81 8.15 -8.45
CA GLU A 125 1.38 8.73 -9.73
C GLU A 125 2.01 7.98 -10.91
N ALA A 126 1.17 7.64 -11.88
CA ALA A 126 1.53 6.96 -13.13
C ALA A 126 2.24 5.59 -12.99
N ARG A 127 2.36 5.02 -11.77
CA ARG A 127 2.93 3.69 -11.49
C ARG A 127 1.89 2.76 -10.86
N ASP A 128 1.97 2.51 -9.54
CA ASP A 128 1.18 1.47 -8.84
C ASP A 128 -0.11 1.97 -8.19
N GLY A 129 -0.40 3.27 -8.27
CA GLY A 129 -1.62 3.84 -7.70
C GLY A 129 -1.55 3.93 -6.17
N TRP A 130 -2.59 3.52 -5.46
CA TRP A 130 -2.68 3.70 -4.01
C TRP A 130 -1.68 2.83 -3.25
N LEU A 131 -0.74 3.46 -2.55
CA LEU A 131 0.18 2.81 -1.62
C LEU A 131 -0.34 2.83 -0.19
N TYR A 132 -0.98 3.94 0.20
CA TYR A 132 -1.59 4.11 1.51
C TYR A 132 -2.94 4.82 1.38
N THR A 133 -4.03 4.13 1.71
CA THR A 133 -5.40 4.67 1.76
C THR A 133 -5.75 5.11 3.17
N ILE A 134 -6.59 6.14 3.31
CA ILE A 134 -7.04 6.62 4.61
C ILE A 134 -8.29 5.84 5.04
N GLU A 135 -8.18 5.05 6.10
CA GLU A 135 -9.30 4.27 6.63
C GLU A 135 -9.82 4.82 7.96
N GLU A 136 -8.92 5.38 8.78
CA GLU A 136 -9.27 5.94 10.10
C GLU A 136 -10.20 7.14 9.98
N GLN A 137 -11.29 7.16 10.77
CA GLN A 137 -12.30 8.22 10.71
C GLN A 137 -11.75 9.60 11.10
N ALA A 138 -10.84 9.66 12.08
CA ALA A 138 -10.18 10.91 12.47
C ALA A 138 -9.37 11.50 11.32
N SER A 139 -8.63 10.66 10.60
CA SER A 139 -7.83 11.06 9.45
C SER A 139 -8.70 11.49 8.27
N LYS A 140 -9.81 10.79 8.00
CA LYS A 140 -10.81 11.19 7.00
C LYS A 140 -11.42 12.55 7.31
N ALA A 141 -11.70 12.82 8.58
CA ALA A 141 -12.28 14.08 9.05
C ALA A 141 -11.27 15.23 9.15
N ALA A 142 -9.98 14.98 8.97
CA ALA A 142 -8.95 15.99 9.10
C ALA A 142 -8.99 17.05 7.98
N PHE A 143 -9.44 16.69 6.79
CA PHE A 143 -9.56 17.59 5.65
C PHE A 143 -10.74 18.56 5.81
N ARG A 144 -10.48 19.87 5.61
CA ARG A 144 -11.48 20.94 5.65
C ARG A 144 -11.71 21.45 4.25
N ASN A 145 -12.83 21.04 3.67
CA ASN A 145 -13.15 21.41 2.30
C ASN A 145 -13.41 22.91 2.14
N GLY A 146 -12.85 23.52 1.10
CA GLY A 146 -12.99 24.95 0.84
C GLY A 146 -12.24 25.88 1.83
N GLU A 147 -11.47 25.32 2.78
CA GLU A 147 -10.67 26.06 3.75
C GLU A 147 -9.17 25.84 3.53
N TRP A 148 -8.35 26.65 4.21
CA TRP A 148 -6.93 26.39 4.28
C TRP A 148 -6.63 25.18 5.18
N ASN A 149 -5.84 24.26 4.67
CA ASN A 149 -5.37 23.08 5.36
C ASN A 149 -3.85 23.11 5.47
N HIS A 150 -3.32 22.70 6.60
CA HIS A 150 -1.88 22.56 6.85
C HIS A 150 -1.47 21.11 6.64
N ALA A 151 -0.51 20.87 5.77
CA ALA A 151 0.06 19.56 5.45
C ALA A 151 1.50 19.46 5.92
N ARG A 152 1.86 18.28 6.42
CA ARG A 152 3.23 17.90 6.75
C ARG A 152 3.55 16.53 6.16
N ILE A 153 4.71 16.43 5.52
CA ILE A 153 5.28 15.19 4.99
C ILE A 153 6.66 15.01 5.62
N GLU A 154 6.93 13.88 6.24
CA GLU A 154 8.24 13.44 6.64
C GLU A 154 8.66 12.27 5.77
N ALA A 155 9.71 12.42 4.98
CA ALA A 155 10.28 11.39 4.12
C ALA A 155 11.75 11.19 4.51
N VAL A 156 12.03 10.17 5.33
CA VAL A 156 13.36 9.87 5.86
C VAL A 156 13.68 8.40 5.66
N GLY A 157 14.76 8.10 4.96
CA GLY A 157 15.07 6.74 4.52
C GLY A 157 13.90 6.15 3.72
N SER A 158 13.46 4.95 4.05
CA SER A 158 12.29 4.30 3.45
C SER A 158 10.96 4.69 4.10
N ARG A 159 10.96 5.47 5.19
CA ARG A 159 9.75 5.83 5.93
C ARG A 159 9.16 7.14 5.42
N ILE A 160 7.87 7.13 5.14
CA ILE A 160 7.08 8.30 4.70
C ILE A 160 5.90 8.44 5.64
N ARG A 161 5.79 9.57 6.34
CA ARG A 161 4.69 9.89 7.23
C ARG A 161 4.00 11.17 6.78
N THR A 162 2.68 11.23 6.89
CA THR A 162 1.91 12.44 6.56
C THR A 162 0.95 12.82 7.66
N TRP A 163 0.75 14.12 7.79
CA TRP A 163 -0.26 14.71 8.67
C TRP A 163 -1.05 15.77 7.93
N LEU A 164 -2.29 15.90 8.32
CA LEU A 164 -3.21 16.93 7.84
C LEU A 164 -3.87 17.64 9.02
N ASN A 165 -3.68 18.94 9.12
CA ASN A 165 -4.16 19.76 10.25
C ASN A 165 -3.76 19.18 11.64
N GLY A 166 -2.55 18.60 11.73
CA GLY A 166 -2.01 17.99 12.94
C GLY A 166 -2.51 16.54 13.21
N VAL A 167 -3.42 16.03 12.40
CA VAL A 167 -3.91 14.64 12.52
C VAL A 167 -3.03 13.70 11.69
N PRO A 168 -2.50 12.59 12.26
CA PRO A 168 -1.72 11.61 11.51
C PRO A 168 -2.59 10.91 10.47
N CYS A 169 -2.09 10.80 9.23
CA CYS A 169 -2.85 10.26 8.10
C CYS A 169 -2.17 9.04 7.46
N SER A 170 -0.86 9.09 7.23
CA SER A 170 -0.14 7.96 6.63
C SER A 170 1.15 7.66 7.36
N ASN A 171 1.55 6.38 7.34
CA ASN A 171 2.85 5.90 7.79
C ASN A 171 3.24 4.72 6.88
N LEU A 172 3.89 5.03 5.77
CA LEU A 172 4.30 4.08 4.74
C LEU A 172 5.79 3.77 4.87
N VAL A 173 6.15 2.50 4.77
CA VAL A 173 7.54 2.06 4.57
C VAL A 173 7.66 1.52 3.15
N ASP A 174 8.42 2.22 2.30
CA ASP A 174 8.57 1.90 0.87
C ASP A 174 9.94 2.40 0.36
N GLU A 175 10.57 1.64 -0.50
CA GLU A 175 11.93 1.93 -1.00
C GLU A 175 12.00 2.22 -2.52
N ARG A 176 10.85 2.48 -3.20
CA ARG A 176 10.78 2.68 -4.65
C ARG A 176 11.52 3.91 -5.16
N ALA A 177 11.61 4.95 -4.34
CA ALA A 177 12.34 6.17 -4.66
C ALA A 177 12.95 6.77 -3.41
N ALA A 178 14.28 6.88 -3.41
CA ALA A 178 15.03 7.49 -2.29
C ALA A 178 15.13 9.01 -2.43
N SER A 179 14.97 9.57 -3.64
CA SER A 179 15.04 11.01 -3.93
C SER A 179 14.20 11.37 -5.14
N GLY A 180 14.00 12.66 -5.36
CA GLY A 180 13.35 13.19 -6.53
C GLY A 180 12.75 14.57 -6.32
N LEU A 181 12.02 15.05 -7.33
CA LEU A 181 11.42 16.38 -7.35
C LEU A 181 10.22 16.51 -6.39
N ILE A 182 9.94 17.75 -5.99
CA ILE A 182 8.68 18.18 -5.39
C ILE A 182 7.89 18.94 -6.45
N ALA A 183 6.58 18.65 -6.60
CA ALA A 183 5.76 19.39 -7.56
C ALA A 183 4.30 19.50 -7.11
N LEU A 184 3.70 20.63 -7.40
CA LEU A 184 2.30 20.97 -7.12
C LEU A 184 1.44 20.58 -8.33
N GLN A 185 0.41 19.77 -8.13
CA GLN A 185 -0.42 19.24 -9.21
C GLN A 185 -1.67 20.07 -9.42
N VAL A 186 -1.97 20.41 -10.68
CA VAL A 186 -3.33 20.70 -11.15
C VAL A 186 -3.80 19.48 -11.93
N HIS A 187 -4.78 18.80 -11.37
CA HIS A 187 -5.27 17.53 -11.92
C HIS A 187 -6.02 17.74 -13.24
N ALA A 188 -5.87 16.79 -14.17
CA ALA A 188 -6.65 16.70 -15.39
C ALA A 188 -8.13 16.58 -15.09
N ILE A 189 -8.95 17.36 -15.76
CA ILE A 189 -10.41 17.35 -15.61
C ILE A 189 -11.09 16.71 -16.83
N LYS A 190 -12.17 15.98 -16.58
CA LYS A 190 -12.95 15.29 -17.62
C LYS A 190 -14.29 15.97 -17.93
N LYS A 191 -14.69 16.91 -17.08
CA LYS A 191 -15.95 17.65 -17.21
C LYS A 191 -15.65 19.11 -17.35
N GLU A 192 -16.27 19.77 -18.33
CA GLU A 192 -16.07 21.20 -18.58
C GLU A 192 -16.51 22.08 -17.40
N VAL A 193 -17.48 21.64 -16.61
CA VAL A 193 -17.90 22.32 -15.38
C VAL A 193 -16.78 22.50 -14.33
N GLN A 194 -15.74 21.68 -14.41
CA GLN A 194 -14.55 21.77 -13.54
C GLN A 194 -13.50 22.74 -14.11
N ASN A 195 -13.69 23.28 -15.32
CA ASN A 195 -12.76 24.23 -15.93
C ASN A 195 -12.74 25.55 -15.15
N GLY A 196 -11.56 26.07 -14.84
CA GLY A 196 -11.40 27.28 -14.05
C GLY A 196 -11.45 27.09 -12.53
N LYS A 197 -11.66 25.86 -12.03
CA LYS A 197 -11.53 25.54 -10.61
C LYS A 197 -10.08 25.72 -10.15
N GLN A 198 -9.87 26.04 -8.89
CA GLN A 198 -8.57 26.43 -8.36
C GLN A 198 -8.09 25.51 -7.25
N VAL A 199 -6.79 25.32 -7.23
CA VAL A 199 -6.05 24.82 -6.07
C VAL A 199 -4.94 25.82 -5.74
N MET A 200 -4.74 26.08 -4.47
CA MET A 200 -3.91 27.16 -3.96
C MET A 200 -2.90 26.64 -2.95
N TRP A 201 -1.67 27.19 -2.96
CA TRP A 201 -0.62 26.82 -2.02
C TRP A 201 0.12 28.07 -1.50
N LYS A 202 0.54 28.01 -0.24
CA LYS A 202 1.40 29.02 0.42
C LYS A 202 2.23 28.37 1.50
N ASN A 203 3.12 29.14 2.12
CA ASN A 203 3.95 28.71 3.25
C ASN A 203 4.71 27.38 3.00
N ILE A 204 5.20 27.20 1.75
CA ILE A 204 5.90 25.97 1.35
C ILE A 204 7.33 26.06 1.86
N ARG A 205 7.67 25.21 2.84
CA ARG A 205 9.00 25.18 3.45
C ARG A 205 9.51 23.74 3.63
N ILE A 206 10.82 23.59 3.63
CA ILE A 206 11.47 22.29 3.72
C ILE A 206 12.59 22.32 4.78
N CYS A 207 12.73 21.24 5.52
CA CYS A 207 13.86 20.95 6.38
C CYS A 207 14.65 19.78 5.81
N THR A 208 15.95 19.96 5.54
CA THR A 208 16.86 18.94 5.01
C THR A 208 18.12 18.76 5.86
N GLN A 209 18.23 19.51 6.96
CA GLN A 209 19.35 19.45 7.88
C GLN A 209 18.84 19.26 9.32
N ASN A 210 19.55 18.47 10.12
CA ASN A 210 19.15 18.15 11.49
C ASN A 210 17.69 17.68 11.60
N ILE A 211 17.26 16.86 10.63
CA ILE A 211 15.86 16.43 10.43
C ILE A 211 15.31 15.79 11.70
N GLU A 212 16.12 15.02 12.42
CA GLU A 212 15.74 14.28 13.62
C GLU A 212 15.24 15.21 14.75
N GLN A 213 15.70 16.48 14.77
CA GLN A 213 15.27 17.48 15.76
C GLN A 213 13.89 18.05 15.45
N GLU A 214 13.48 17.97 14.19
CA GLU A 214 12.23 18.51 13.67
C GLU A 214 11.16 17.43 13.44
N MET A 215 11.53 16.15 13.51
CA MET A 215 10.58 15.03 13.34
C MET A 215 9.57 14.97 14.48
N TRP A 216 8.34 14.67 14.16
CA TRP A 216 7.33 14.37 15.17
C TRP A 216 7.55 12.98 15.78
N ALA A 217 7.16 12.82 17.05
CA ALA A 217 7.32 11.58 17.77
C ALA A 217 6.67 10.40 17.04
N PRO A 218 7.25 9.19 17.06
CA PRO A 218 6.71 8.00 16.39
C PRO A 218 5.27 7.68 16.81
N GLU A 219 4.91 7.91 18.07
CA GLU A 219 3.58 7.66 18.63
C GLU A 219 2.49 8.56 18.04
N ALA A 220 2.89 9.70 17.45
CA ALA A 220 1.99 10.59 16.72
C ALA A 220 1.76 10.18 15.27
N SER A 221 2.07 8.93 14.90
CA SER A 221 1.94 8.42 13.54
C SER A 221 0.68 7.57 13.36
N ALA A 222 0.20 7.50 12.11
CA ALA A 222 -0.81 6.52 11.71
C ALA A 222 -0.25 5.08 11.76
N GLU A 223 -1.10 4.07 11.59
CA GLU A 223 -0.66 2.68 11.51
C GLU A 223 0.33 2.48 10.35
N GLU A 224 1.38 1.70 10.60
CA GLU A 224 2.40 1.42 9.60
C GLU A 224 1.90 0.44 8.53
N VAL A 225 2.08 0.80 7.27
CA VAL A 225 1.92 -0.08 6.11
C VAL A 225 3.28 -0.24 5.43
N SER A 226 3.82 -1.46 5.44
CA SER A 226 5.05 -1.80 4.73
C SER A 226 4.74 -2.30 3.31
N ARG A 227 5.39 -1.67 2.33
CA ARG A 227 5.39 -2.06 0.90
C ARG A 227 6.78 -2.48 0.43
N LEU A 228 7.67 -2.82 1.35
CA LEU A 228 8.98 -3.38 1.03
C LEU A 228 8.82 -4.67 0.23
N ASN A 229 9.62 -4.85 -0.82
CA ASN A 229 9.54 -6.06 -1.63
C ASN A 229 10.27 -7.22 -0.93
N ASN A 230 9.51 -8.23 -0.51
CA ASN A 230 10.02 -9.45 0.15
C ASN A 230 10.97 -9.17 1.31
N LYS A 231 10.67 -8.11 2.05
CA LYS A 231 11.39 -7.70 3.26
C LYS A 231 10.39 -7.34 4.36
N LEU A 232 10.84 -7.39 5.59
CA LEU A 232 10.08 -6.93 6.75
C LEU A 232 10.59 -5.56 7.20
N SER A 233 9.68 -4.68 7.62
CA SER A 233 10.06 -3.47 8.31
C SER A 233 10.60 -3.78 9.72
N GLU A 234 11.30 -2.83 10.34
CA GLU A 234 11.78 -2.97 11.72
C GLU A 234 10.62 -3.24 12.69
N LYS A 235 9.49 -2.57 12.49
CA LYS A 235 8.27 -2.79 13.27
C LYS A 235 7.73 -4.21 13.08
N GLU A 236 7.64 -4.68 11.84
CA GLU A 236 7.18 -6.04 11.54
C GLU A 236 8.10 -7.09 12.19
N LEU A 237 9.43 -6.90 12.11
CA LEU A 237 10.39 -7.77 12.80
C LEU A 237 10.17 -7.76 14.32
N ALA A 238 10.04 -6.60 14.93
CA ALA A 238 9.79 -6.46 16.38
C ALA A 238 8.46 -7.07 16.80
N GLU A 239 7.45 -7.04 15.94
CA GLU A 239 6.14 -7.65 16.17
C GLU A 239 6.10 -9.18 15.92
N GLY A 240 7.20 -9.78 15.46
CA GLY A 240 7.32 -11.22 15.24
C GLY A 240 6.79 -11.72 13.89
N TRP A 241 6.69 -10.84 12.89
CA TRP A 241 6.44 -11.26 11.52
C TRP A 241 7.61 -12.07 10.96
N LYS A 242 7.34 -13.02 10.09
CA LYS A 242 8.29 -13.82 9.35
C LYS A 242 7.94 -13.80 7.86
N LEU A 243 8.95 -13.73 6.99
CA LEU A 243 8.74 -13.99 5.57
C LEU A 243 8.52 -15.49 5.38
N LEU A 244 7.49 -15.87 4.64
CA LEU A 244 7.31 -17.22 4.13
C LEU A 244 8.01 -17.42 2.79
N TRP A 245 8.35 -16.32 2.12
CA TRP A 245 9.10 -16.34 0.87
C TRP A 245 10.03 -15.13 0.77
N ASP A 246 11.29 -15.39 0.37
CA ASP A 246 12.40 -14.43 0.36
C ASP A 246 12.49 -13.60 -0.95
N GLY A 247 11.72 -13.94 -1.97
CA GLY A 247 11.77 -13.28 -3.29
C GLY A 247 12.80 -13.88 -4.26
N GLU A 248 13.60 -14.84 -3.86
CA GLU A 248 14.74 -15.35 -4.63
C GLU A 248 14.76 -16.86 -4.72
N THR A 249 14.44 -17.58 -3.65
CA THR A 249 14.57 -19.03 -3.56
C THR A 249 13.23 -19.73 -3.36
N THR A 250 13.24 -21.06 -3.47
CA THR A 250 12.07 -21.90 -3.18
C THR A 250 12.10 -22.47 -1.75
N ASN A 251 13.02 -21.99 -0.92
CA ASN A 251 13.17 -22.43 0.46
C ASN A 251 11.88 -22.25 1.25
N GLY A 252 11.54 -23.24 2.07
CA GLY A 252 10.30 -23.22 2.87
C GLY A 252 9.06 -23.72 2.13
N TRP A 253 9.18 -24.06 0.82
CA TRP A 253 8.08 -24.51 -0.02
C TRP A 253 8.37 -25.82 -0.73
N ARG A 254 7.33 -26.61 -0.99
CA ARG A 254 7.34 -27.82 -1.82
C ARG A 254 6.06 -27.92 -2.63
N GLY A 255 6.03 -28.76 -3.64
CA GLY A 255 4.76 -29.11 -4.28
C GLY A 255 3.81 -29.79 -3.28
N ALA A 256 2.53 -29.49 -3.35
CA ALA A 256 1.55 -30.01 -2.40
C ALA A 256 1.52 -31.56 -2.40
N LYS A 257 1.81 -32.18 -3.54
CA LYS A 257 1.87 -33.63 -3.74
C LYS A 257 3.28 -34.15 -4.04
N LEU A 258 4.30 -33.31 -3.81
CA LEU A 258 5.72 -33.62 -4.03
C LEU A 258 6.51 -33.46 -2.74
N THR A 259 7.72 -34.00 -2.72
CA THR A 259 8.68 -33.80 -1.63
C THR A 259 9.54 -32.54 -1.82
N GLU A 260 9.63 -32.06 -3.06
CA GLU A 260 10.43 -30.89 -3.46
C GLU A 260 9.56 -29.85 -4.16
N PHE A 261 10.12 -28.69 -4.42
CA PHE A 261 9.44 -27.64 -5.22
C PHE A 261 9.27 -28.13 -6.68
N PRO A 262 8.13 -27.80 -7.37
CA PRO A 262 7.91 -28.19 -8.75
C PRO A 262 9.02 -27.71 -9.69
N LYS A 263 9.42 -28.54 -10.64
CA LYS A 263 10.45 -28.19 -11.64
C LYS A 263 9.93 -27.36 -12.81
N SER A 264 8.61 -27.21 -12.93
CA SER A 264 7.92 -26.45 -13.98
C SER A 264 6.65 -25.81 -13.42
N GLY A 265 6.01 -24.94 -14.18
CA GLY A 265 4.73 -24.29 -13.82
C GLY A 265 4.86 -23.10 -12.88
N TRP A 266 6.00 -22.95 -12.21
CA TRP A 266 6.33 -21.84 -11.35
C TRP A 266 7.66 -21.22 -11.77
N VAL A 267 7.76 -19.89 -11.74
CA VAL A 267 8.99 -19.16 -12.03
C VAL A 267 9.17 -18.01 -11.06
N ILE A 268 10.42 -17.69 -10.74
CA ILE A 268 10.81 -16.53 -9.93
C ILE A 268 11.48 -15.54 -10.85
N GLU A 269 10.91 -14.35 -10.99
CA GLU A 269 11.45 -13.24 -11.79
C GLU A 269 11.26 -11.92 -11.04
N ASP A 270 12.31 -11.14 -10.90
CA ASP A 270 12.29 -9.80 -10.29
C ASP A 270 11.61 -9.76 -8.92
N GLY A 271 11.87 -10.77 -8.08
CA GLY A 271 11.26 -10.87 -6.76
C GLY A 271 9.75 -11.17 -6.81
N ILE A 272 9.26 -11.75 -7.90
CA ILE A 272 7.87 -12.17 -8.08
C ILE A 272 7.82 -13.67 -8.33
N LEU A 273 7.02 -14.38 -7.55
CA LEU A 273 6.70 -15.78 -7.76
C LEU A 273 5.47 -15.87 -8.66
N LYS A 274 5.62 -16.46 -9.84
CA LYS A 274 4.57 -16.52 -10.87
C LYS A 274 4.13 -17.95 -11.14
N VAL A 275 2.83 -18.15 -11.22
CA VAL A 275 2.24 -19.31 -11.90
C VAL A 275 2.30 -19.08 -13.39
N LEU A 276 2.86 -20.00 -14.14
CA LEU A 276 2.91 -19.93 -15.60
C LEU A 276 1.58 -20.37 -16.22
N LYS A 277 1.16 -19.64 -17.25
CA LYS A 277 -0.04 -20.01 -17.99
C LYS A 277 0.13 -21.38 -18.66
N SER A 278 -0.91 -22.22 -18.57
CA SER A 278 -1.02 -23.52 -19.21
C SER A 278 -2.39 -23.71 -19.89
N ASP A 279 -2.92 -24.89 -19.87
CA ASP A 279 -4.23 -25.27 -20.45
C ASP A 279 -5.45 -24.89 -19.59
N GLY A 280 -5.24 -24.24 -18.43
CA GLY A 280 -6.29 -23.88 -17.47
C GLY A 280 -6.76 -25.04 -16.60
N GLY A 281 -6.03 -26.15 -16.58
CA GLY A 281 -6.32 -27.29 -15.72
C GLY A 281 -5.83 -27.08 -14.28
N GLU A 282 -6.68 -27.36 -13.28
CA GLU A 282 -6.34 -27.24 -11.87
C GLU A 282 -5.18 -28.19 -11.50
N SER A 283 -4.10 -27.65 -10.98
CA SER A 283 -2.89 -28.36 -10.51
C SER A 283 -2.24 -29.27 -11.57
N THR A 284 -2.27 -28.89 -12.84
CA THR A 284 -1.78 -29.74 -13.93
C THR A 284 -0.42 -29.36 -14.49
N ASN A 285 -0.01 -28.10 -14.37
CA ASN A 285 1.25 -27.63 -14.97
C ASN A 285 2.46 -27.80 -14.04
N GLY A 286 2.41 -27.32 -12.84
CA GLY A 286 3.44 -27.52 -11.79
C GLY A 286 2.81 -28.09 -10.54
N GLY A 287 1.52 -27.92 -10.44
CA GLY A 287 0.74 -28.21 -9.26
C GLY A 287 0.86 -27.14 -8.19
N ASP A 288 0.02 -27.25 -7.18
CA ASP A 288 0.01 -26.34 -6.04
C ASP A 288 1.31 -26.45 -5.25
N ILE A 289 1.71 -25.35 -4.64
CA ILE A 289 2.82 -25.33 -3.68
C ILE A 289 2.31 -25.09 -2.27
N VAL A 290 2.95 -25.72 -1.28
CA VAL A 290 2.63 -25.58 0.14
C VAL A 290 3.87 -25.22 0.95
N THR A 291 3.67 -24.52 2.06
CA THR A 291 4.72 -24.32 3.06
C THR A 291 5.18 -25.66 3.64
N LEU A 292 6.45 -25.79 4.04
CA LEU A 292 6.93 -26.96 4.79
C LEU A 292 6.30 -27.00 6.19
N GLU A 293 6.15 -25.84 6.83
CA GLU A 293 5.56 -25.68 8.15
C GLU A 293 4.02 -25.66 8.10
N LYS A 294 3.40 -25.97 9.23
CA LYS A 294 1.94 -25.89 9.45
C LYS A 294 1.62 -24.83 10.50
N TYR A 295 0.57 -24.07 10.29
CA TYR A 295 0.17 -22.95 11.12
C TYR A 295 -1.21 -23.18 11.73
N GLU A 296 -1.41 -22.65 12.96
CA GLU A 296 -2.66 -22.76 13.73
C GLU A 296 -3.34 -21.41 13.88
N ASN A 297 -2.77 -20.50 14.67
CA ASN A 297 -3.24 -19.14 14.88
C ASN A 297 -2.26 -18.16 14.23
N PHE A 298 -2.74 -17.34 13.31
CA PHE A 298 -1.84 -16.50 12.53
C PHE A 298 -2.53 -15.32 11.87
N ILE A 299 -1.71 -14.35 11.44
CA ILE A 299 -2.06 -13.36 10.42
C ILE A 299 -1.17 -13.65 9.21
N LEU A 300 -1.75 -14.00 8.09
CA LEU A 300 -1.08 -14.21 6.81
C LEU A 300 -1.34 -13.00 5.91
N LYS A 301 -0.29 -12.45 5.29
CA LYS A 301 -0.41 -11.44 4.23
C LYS A 301 0.27 -11.96 2.97
N VAL A 302 -0.38 -11.78 1.82
CA VAL A 302 0.11 -12.17 0.50
C VAL A 302 -0.27 -11.08 -0.49
N ASP A 303 0.71 -10.49 -1.15
CA ASP A 303 0.44 -9.62 -2.29
C ASP A 303 0.29 -10.47 -3.55
N PHE A 304 -0.82 -10.27 -4.27
CA PHE A 304 -1.12 -10.98 -5.52
C PHE A 304 -1.57 -10.04 -6.62
N LYS A 305 -1.32 -10.43 -7.86
CA LYS A 305 -1.83 -9.76 -9.06
C LYS A 305 -2.30 -10.81 -10.05
N ILE A 306 -3.45 -10.57 -10.69
CA ILE A 306 -4.08 -11.48 -11.64
C ILE A 306 -4.03 -10.92 -13.05
N THR A 307 -3.98 -11.82 -14.03
CA THR A 307 -4.24 -11.51 -15.44
C THR A 307 -5.71 -11.66 -15.78
N LYS A 308 -6.11 -11.23 -16.99
CA LYS A 308 -7.50 -11.33 -17.44
C LYS A 308 -7.96 -12.79 -17.51
N GLY A 309 -9.06 -13.09 -16.84
CA GLY A 309 -9.67 -14.42 -16.79
C GLY A 309 -8.95 -15.40 -15.86
N ALA A 310 -8.03 -14.94 -15.03
CA ALA A 310 -7.26 -15.83 -14.16
C ALA A 310 -8.05 -16.38 -12.98
N ASN A 311 -7.66 -17.59 -12.56
CA ASN A 311 -8.09 -18.31 -11.38
C ASN A 311 -6.87 -18.82 -10.59
N SER A 312 -6.91 -18.65 -9.29
CA SER A 312 -5.95 -19.14 -8.30
C SER A 312 -6.59 -19.11 -6.91
N GLY A 313 -5.82 -19.41 -5.87
CA GLY A 313 -6.28 -19.37 -4.49
C GLY A 313 -5.14 -19.35 -3.47
N ILE A 314 -5.40 -18.76 -2.32
CA ILE A 314 -4.57 -18.87 -1.14
C ILE A 314 -5.31 -19.76 -0.17
N LYS A 315 -4.82 -21.00 0.04
CA LYS A 315 -5.46 -21.94 0.96
C LYS A 315 -4.72 -22.01 2.28
N TYR A 316 -5.46 -22.29 3.33
CA TYR A 316 -4.95 -22.45 4.68
C TYR A 316 -5.68 -23.61 5.37
N PHE A 317 -5.12 -24.13 6.47
CA PHE A 317 -5.52 -25.43 7.03
C PHE A 317 -5.45 -26.56 6.01
N VAL A 318 -4.48 -26.49 5.09
CA VAL A 318 -4.35 -27.50 4.07
C VAL A 318 -3.82 -28.79 4.66
N ASP A 319 -4.53 -29.88 4.39
CA ASP A 319 -4.11 -31.25 4.65
C ASP A 319 -3.82 -31.94 3.32
N THR A 320 -2.53 -32.18 3.04
CA THR A 320 -2.07 -32.82 1.81
C THR A 320 -2.43 -34.30 1.72
N GLU A 321 -2.88 -34.89 2.81
CA GLU A 321 -3.30 -36.30 2.84
C GLU A 321 -4.74 -36.54 2.40
N LEU A 322 -5.60 -35.48 2.44
CA LEU A 322 -7.02 -35.61 2.07
C LEU A 322 -7.25 -35.87 0.58
N ASN A 323 -6.49 -35.26 -0.31
CA ASN A 323 -6.60 -35.47 -1.76
C ASN A 323 -5.23 -35.78 -2.37
N LYS A 324 -4.94 -37.08 -2.56
CA LYS A 324 -3.75 -37.57 -3.27
C LYS A 324 -3.96 -37.75 -4.77
N GLY A 325 -5.21 -37.62 -5.23
CA GLY A 325 -5.59 -37.78 -6.64
C GLY A 325 -5.38 -36.51 -7.47
N LYS A 326 -6.15 -36.36 -8.53
CA LYS A 326 -6.15 -35.17 -9.40
C LYS A 326 -6.74 -33.96 -8.68
N GLY A 327 -6.39 -32.75 -9.15
CA GLY A 327 -6.86 -31.48 -8.62
C GLY A 327 -6.07 -30.97 -7.42
N SER A 328 -6.51 -29.90 -6.82
CA SER A 328 -5.85 -29.19 -5.73
C SER A 328 -5.93 -29.93 -4.40
N SER A 329 -4.96 -29.70 -3.50
CA SER A 329 -5.05 -30.13 -2.12
C SER A 329 -6.13 -29.37 -1.34
N ILE A 330 -6.70 -30.04 -0.31
CA ILE A 330 -7.92 -29.58 0.37
C ILE A 330 -7.57 -28.71 1.58
N GLY A 331 -8.24 -27.55 1.67
CA GLY A 331 -8.15 -26.58 2.75
C GLY A 331 -9.17 -25.46 2.56
N CYS A 332 -9.35 -24.60 3.55
CA CYS A 332 -10.10 -23.36 3.41
C CYS A 332 -9.39 -22.43 2.42
N GLU A 333 -10.13 -21.66 1.63
CA GLU A 333 -9.56 -20.93 0.51
C GLU A 333 -10.05 -19.47 0.46
N PHE A 334 -9.08 -18.53 0.48
CA PHE A 334 -9.28 -17.17 0.01
C PHE A 334 -9.20 -17.20 -1.51
N GLN A 335 -10.35 -17.06 -2.21
CA GLN A 335 -10.41 -17.15 -3.66
C GLN A 335 -9.69 -16.00 -4.35
N ILE A 336 -8.92 -16.31 -5.38
CA ILE A 336 -8.30 -15.35 -6.30
C ILE A 336 -8.87 -15.59 -7.68
N LEU A 337 -9.71 -14.66 -8.17
CA LEU A 337 -10.45 -14.86 -9.43
C LEU A 337 -10.66 -13.53 -10.15
N ASP A 338 -10.66 -13.58 -11.49
CA ASP A 338 -11.25 -12.50 -12.30
C ASP A 338 -12.78 -12.70 -12.37
N ASP A 339 -13.51 -12.09 -11.46
CA ASP A 339 -14.97 -12.24 -11.33
C ASP A 339 -15.74 -11.97 -12.63
N LYS A 340 -15.19 -11.09 -13.47
CA LYS A 340 -15.85 -10.68 -14.71
C LYS A 340 -15.67 -11.67 -15.84
N ASN A 341 -14.47 -12.25 -15.96
CA ASN A 341 -14.07 -12.99 -17.15
C ASN A 341 -13.95 -14.51 -16.91
N HIS A 342 -13.77 -14.98 -15.66
CA HIS A 342 -13.63 -16.39 -15.37
C HIS A 342 -15.01 -17.06 -15.17
N PRO A 343 -15.29 -18.23 -15.80
CA PRO A 343 -16.61 -18.90 -15.73
C PRO A 343 -16.98 -19.36 -14.32
N ASP A 344 -16.03 -19.74 -13.47
CA ASP A 344 -16.26 -20.24 -12.11
C ASP A 344 -16.93 -19.19 -11.19
N ALA A 345 -16.78 -17.89 -11.48
CA ALA A 345 -17.46 -16.81 -10.75
C ALA A 345 -19.00 -16.93 -10.71
N LYS A 346 -19.58 -17.68 -11.64
CA LYS A 346 -21.02 -17.87 -11.81
C LYS A 346 -21.52 -19.20 -11.24
N LEU A 347 -20.61 -20.05 -10.73
CA LEU A 347 -20.92 -21.36 -10.18
C LEU A 347 -21.07 -21.32 -8.66
N GLY A 348 -21.60 -22.40 -8.09
CA GLY A 348 -21.87 -22.51 -6.66
C GLY A 348 -23.02 -21.60 -6.19
N LEU A 349 -23.04 -21.25 -4.93
CA LEU A 349 -23.95 -20.24 -4.39
C LEU A 349 -23.59 -18.86 -4.96
N PRO A 350 -24.55 -17.95 -5.18
CA PRO A 350 -24.28 -16.64 -5.76
C PRO A 350 -23.13 -15.90 -5.05
N GLY A 351 -22.05 -15.62 -5.80
CA GLY A 351 -20.87 -14.91 -5.29
C GLY A 351 -19.88 -15.73 -4.46
N SER A 352 -20.20 -16.98 -4.07
CA SER A 352 -19.34 -17.78 -3.19
C SER A 352 -18.03 -18.23 -3.83
N ARG A 353 -17.89 -18.10 -5.16
CA ARG A 353 -16.66 -18.41 -5.89
C ARG A 353 -15.97 -17.20 -6.50
N GLN A 354 -16.37 -16.01 -6.08
CA GLN A 354 -15.75 -14.76 -6.50
C GLN A 354 -14.52 -14.41 -5.67
N LEU A 355 -13.71 -13.48 -6.17
CA LEU A 355 -12.51 -12.99 -5.49
C LEU A 355 -12.77 -12.65 -4.01
N GLY A 356 -11.90 -13.14 -3.14
CA GLY A 356 -11.92 -12.87 -1.70
C GLY A 356 -12.94 -13.66 -0.90
N SER A 357 -13.89 -14.37 -1.55
CA SER A 357 -14.82 -15.26 -0.86
C SER A 357 -14.09 -16.40 -0.12
N LEU A 358 -14.71 -16.93 0.92
CA LEU A 358 -14.39 -18.29 1.36
C LEU A 358 -14.98 -19.22 0.31
N TYR A 359 -14.11 -19.73 -0.57
CA TYR A 359 -14.50 -20.41 -1.79
C TYR A 359 -15.57 -21.49 -1.58
N ASP A 360 -16.63 -21.39 -2.37
CA ASP A 360 -17.81 -22.26 -2.39
C ASP A 360 -18.65 -22.28 -1.11
N LEU A 361 -18.33 -21.43 -0.10
CA LEU A 361 -19.04 -21.37 1.18
C LEU A 361 -19.64 -19.98 1.46
N ILE A 362 -18.82 -18.93 1.55
CA ILE A 362 -19.26 -17.60 1.97
C ILE A 362 -18.84 -16.55 0.93
N PRO A 363 -19.80 -15.81 0.34
CA PRO A 363 -19.48 -14.78 -0.66
C PRO A 363 -18.83 -13.58 -0.04
N ALA A 364 -17.85 -12.98 -0.74
CA ALA A 364 -17.36 -11.64 -0.45
C ALA A 364 -18.35 -10.59 -1.02
N PRO A 365 -18.40 -9.37 -0.45
CA PRO A 365 -19.25 -8.29 -0.96
C PRO A 365 -18.85 -7.86 -2.36
N ALA A 366 -19.79 -7.28 -3.13
CA ALA A 366 -19.51 -6.79 -4.49
C ALA A 366 -18.45 -5.66 -4.46
N ASP A 367 -18.57 -4.72 -3.53
CA ASP A 367 -17.55 -3.70 -3.27
C ASP A 367 -16.51 -4.21 -2.25
N LYS A 368 -15.46 -4.81 -2.78
CA LYS A 368 -14.38 -5.44 -1.99
C LYS A 368 -13.04 -4.70 -2.06
N GLY A 369 -12.98 -3.54 -2.76
CA GLY A 369 -11.76 -2.73 -2.86
C GLY A 369 -10.68 -3.34 -3.78
N PHE A 370 -11.03 -4.22 -4.71
CA PHE A 370 -10.10 -4.80 -5.67
C PHE A 370 -9.55 -3.77 -6.65
N ARG A 371 -8.24 -3.78 -6.88
CA ARG A 371 -7.52 -2.91 -7.81
C ARG A 371 -7.05 -3.70 -9.02
N ASN A 372 -7.76 -3.52 -10.14
CA ASN A 372 -7.42 -4.21 -11.38
C ASN A 372 -6.05 -3.76 -11.92
N ASN A 373 -5.25 -4.69 -12.45
CA ASN A 373 -3.90 -4.49 -12.97
C ASN A 373 -2.83 -4.09 -11.95
N PHE A 374 -3.13 -4.05 -10.65
CA PHE A 374 -2.20 -3.75 -9.58
C PHE A 374 -2.07 -4.93 -8.62
N PHE A 375 -0.98 -4.96 -7.84
CA PHE A 375 -0.90 -5.86 -6.71
C PHE A 375 -1.95 -5.49 -5.66
N ASN A 376 -2.61 -6.51 -5.14
CA ASN A 376 -3.59 -6.44 -4.07
C ASN A 376 -3.07 -7.27 -2.90
N THR A 377 -3.34 -6.85 -1.68
CA THR A 377 -2.95 -7.58 -0.47
C THR A 377 -4.14 -8.39 0.05
N ALA A 378 -4.05 -9.71 -0.01
CA ALA A 378 -4.91 -10.62 0.73
C ALA A 378 -4.38 -10.75 2.16
N THR A 379 -5.26 -10.62 3.15
CA THR A 379 -4.94 -10.92 4.55
C THR A 379 -5.92 -11.95 5.09
N VAL A 380 -5.39 -13.01 5.69
CA VAL A 380 -6.17 -14.02 6.43
C VAL A 380 -5.77 -13.95 7.89
N ILE A 381 -6.74 -13.72 8.77
CA ILE A 381 -6.54 -13.70 10.22
C ILE A 381 -7.22 -14.92 10.80
N VAL A 382 -6.49 -15.70 11.58
CA VAL A 382 -7.01 -16.88 12.29
C VAL A 382 -6.71 -16.74 13.78
N LYS A 383 -7.77 -16.78 14.59
CA LYS A 383 -7.71 -16.77 16.07
C LYS A 383 -8.62 -17.87 16.61
N GLY A 384 -8.08 -19.03 16.93
CA GLY A 384 -8.86 -20.20 17.29
C GLY A 384 -9.78 -20.63 16.15
N ASN A 385 -11.08 -20.61 16.41
CA ASN A 385 -12.09 -20.92 15.39
C ASN A 385 -12.48 -19.73 14.52
N HIS A 386 -12.19 -18.50 14.96
CA HIS A 386 -12.56 -17.28 14.26
C HIS A 386 -11.59 -17.00 13.10
N VAL A 387 -12.13 -16.75 11.91
CA VAL A 387 -11.37 -16.47 10.70
C VAL A 387 -11.92 -15.25 9.99
N GLU A 388 -11.02 -14.38 9.52
CA GLU A 388 -11.37 -13.21 8.72
C GLU A 388 -10.59 -13.21 7.40
N HIS A 389 -11.24 -12.80 6.31
CA HIS A 389 -10.60 -12.40 5.05
C HIS A 389 -10.63 -10.87 4.90
N TRP A 390 -9.50 -10.31 4.52
CA TRP A 390 -9.35 -8.89 4.20
C TRP A 390 -8.72 -8.72 2.83
N LEU A 391 -9.19 -7.75 2.05
CA LEU A 391 -8.60 -7.35 0.78
C LEU A 391 -8.26 -5.86 0.83
N ASN A 392 -6.99 -5.51 0.62
CA ASN A 392 -6.49 -4.12 0.67
C ASN A 392 -6.96 -3.36 1.93
N ASN A 393 -6.83 -3.97 3.11
CA ASN A 393 -7.24 -3.46 4.41
C ASN A 393 -8.77 -3.35 4.63
N LYS A 394 -9.59 -3.87 3.73
CA LYS A 394 -11.05 -3.96 3.91
C LYS A 394 -11.44 -5.38 4.31
N LYS A 395 -12.10 -5.55 5.46
CA LYS A 395 -12.68 -6.85 5.86
C LYS A 395 -13.83 -7.21 4.92
N ILE A 396 -13.77 -8.41 4.34
CA ILE A 396 -14.72 -8.86 3.31
C ILE A 396 -15.45 -10.14 3.66
N VAL A 397 -14.89 -11.01 4.51
CA VAL A 397 -15.52 -12.23 5.02
C VAL A 397 -15.08 -12.43 6.46
N GLU A 398 -15.99 -12.94 7.30
CA GLU A 398 -15.66 -13.47 8.63
C GLU A 398 -16.54 -14.67 8.95
N TYR A 399 -16.02 -15.61 9.71
CA TYR A 399 -16.74 -16.84 10.10
C TYR A 399 -16.07 -17.56 11.27
N ASP A 400 -16.82 -18.45 11.90
CA ASP A 400 -16.33 -19.34 12.95
C ASP A 400 -16.38 -20.80 12.47
N ARG A 401 -15.23 -21.46 12.47
CA ARG A 401 -15.10 -22.90 12.22
C ARG A 401 -15.68 -23.68 13.43
N ASN A 402 -15.88 -24.98 13.28
CA ASN A 402 -16.38 -25.87 14.37
C ASN A 402 -17.69 -25.36 15.00
N SER A 403 -18.57 -24.78 14.20
CA SER A 403 -19.89 -24.30 14.61
C SER A 403 -20.99 -24.99 13.81
N GLN A 404 -22.22 -25.00 14.31
CA GLN A 404 -23.37 -25.55 13.55
C GLN A 404 -23.55 -24.85 12.21
N MET A 405 -23.31 -23.53 12.15
CA MET A 405 -23.34 -22.77 10.89
C MET A 405 -22.25 -23.26 9.92
N TRP A 406 -21.04 -23.49 10.43
CA TRP A 406 -19.94 -24.05 9.64
C TRP A 406 -20.31 -25.39 9.04
N ASP A 407 -20.84 -26.32 9.85
CA ASP A 407 -21.23 -27.64 9.40
C ASP A 407 -22.32 -27.56 8.30
N ALA A 408 -23.30 -26.67 8.47
CA ALA A 408 -24.34 -26.43 7.47
C ALA A 408 -23.74 -25.91 6.15
N LEU A 409 -22.85 -24.92 6.18
CA LEU A 409 -22.18 -24.38 4.99
C LEU A 409 -21.39 -25.46 4.26
N VAL A 410 -20.62 -26.28 5.00
CA VAL A 410 -19.85 -27.39 4.40
C VAL A 410 -20.78 -28.41 3.71
N GLN A 411 -21.91 -28.78 4.35
CA GLN A 411 -22.88 -29.72 3.79
C GLN A 411 -23.53 -29.22 2.49
N TYR A 412 -23.68 -27.90 2.31
CA TYR A 412 -24.22 -27.31 1.07
C TYR A 412 -23.16 -27.03 0.00
N SER A 413 -21.87 -27.27 0.30
CA SER A 413 -20.76 -27.03 -0.62
C SER A 413 -20.24 -28.31 -1.29
N LYS A 414 -19.31 -28.16 -2.25
CA LYS A 414 -18.57 -29.29 -2.84
C LYS A 414 -17.71 -30.02 -1.79
N TYR A 415 -17.42 -29.39 -0.68
CA TYR A 415 -16.53 -29.91 0.37
C TYR A 415 -17.16 -30.96 1.30
N LYS A 416 -18.48 -31.20 1.22
CA LYS A 416 -19.21 -32.19 2.01
C LYS A 416 -18.64 -33.61 1.93
N VAL A 417 -17.90 -33.91 0.86
CA VAL A 417 -17.27 -35.24 0.65
C VAL A 417 -15.97 -35.40 1.41
N TRP A 418 -15.41 -34.32 1.96
CA TRP A 418 -14.15 -34.34 2.67
C TRP A 418 -14.39 -34.35 4.18
N PRO A 419 -14.04 -35.43 4.90
CA PRO A 419 -14.24 -35.48 6.32
C PRO A 419 -13.40 -34.41 7.04
N ASN A 420 -14.03 -33.77 8.02
CA ASN A 420 -13.37 -32.77 8.85
C ASN A 420 -12.80 -31.55 8.09
N PHE A 421 -13.42 -31.20 6.93
CA PHE A 421 -13.00 -30.06 6.11
C PHE A 421 -12.89 -28.77 6.94
N GLY A 422 -11.73 -28.11 6.86
CA GLY A 422 -11.46 -26.83 7.53
C GLY A 422 -11.33 -26.90 9.06
N ASN A 423 -11.53 -28.05 9.71
CA ASN A 423 -11.53 -28.21 11.16
C ASN A 423 -10.20 -28.72 11.72
N ALA A 424 -9.17 -28.89 10.88
CA ALA A 424 -7.82 -29.22 11.35
C ALA A 424 -7.31 -28.17 12.35
N ALA A 425 -6.63 -28.59 13.41
CA ALA A 425 -6.03 -27.66 14.39
C ALA A 425 -4.95 -26.78 13.73
N LYS A 426 -4.14 -27.37 12.84
CA LYS A 426 -3.11 -26.66 12.05
C LYS A 426 -3.00 -27.25 10.65
N GLY A 427 -2.59 -26.45 9.70
CA GLY A 427 -2.39 -26.89 8.31
C GLY A 427 -1.36 -26.07 7.57
N HIS A 428 -1.01 -26.53 6.38
CA HIS A 428 -0.11 -25.80 5.49
C HIS A 428 -0.82 -24.57 4.90
N ILE A 429 -0.03 -23.57 4.50
CA ILE A 429 -0.46 -22.49 3.58
C ILE A 429 -0.14 -22.98 2.17
N LEU A 430 -1.08 -22.76 1.23
CA LEU A 430 -0.95 -23.18 -0.16
C LEU A 430 -1.21 -22.02 -1.10
N LEU A 431 -0.41 -21.95 -2.17
CA LEU A 431 -0.69 -21.13 -3.35
C LEU A 431 -1.08 -22.07 -4.50
N GLN A 432 -2.22 -21.77 -5.15
CA GLN A 432 -2.82 -22.65 -6.13
C GLN A 432 -2.30 -22.38 -7.54
N ASP A 433 -1.97 -23.47 -8.26
CA ASP A 433 -1.81 -23.51 -9.70
C ASP A 433 -3.16 -23.93 -10.33
N HIS A 434 -3.83 -23.02 -11.02
CA HIS A 434 -5.05 -23.32 -11.78
C HIS A 434 -4.85 -23.21 -13.29
N GLY A 435 -3.58 -23.18 -13.75
CA GLY A 435 -3.23 -23.07 -15.15
C GLY A 435 -3.31 -21.66 -15.72
N ASP A 436 -3.64 -20.67 -14.90
CA ASP A 436 -3.68 -19.25 -15.28
C ASP A 436 -2.50 -18.49 -14.67
N GLU A 437 -2.06 -17.42 -15.35
CA GLU A 437 -0.96 -16.60 -14.87
C GLU A 437 -1.42 -15.72 -13.71
N VAL A 438 -0.83 -15.97 -12.52
CA VAL A 438 -1.01 -15.20 -11.29
C VAL A 438 0.36 -14.95 -10.66
N TRP A 439 0.53 -13.77 -10.07
CA TRP A 439 1.79 -13.30 -9.51
C TRP A 439 1.64 -13.11 -8.02
N PHE A 440 2.65 -13.55 -7.25
CA PHE A 440 2.70 -13.44 -5.80
C PHE A 440 4.00 -12.79 -5.35
N LYS A 441 3.94 -12.01 -4.27
CA LYS A 441 5.10 -11.45 -3.55
C LYS A 441 4.73 -11.11 -2.11
N ASN A 442 5.70 -10.67 -1.32
CA ASN A 442 5.47 -10.22 0.06
C ASN A 442 4.67 -11.22 0.90
N ILE A 443 5.00 -12.51 0.75
CA ILE A 443 4.33 -13.58 1.49
C ILE A 443 4.90 -13.62 2.90
N LYS A 444 4.12 -13.20 3.90
CA LYS A 444 4.56 -13.09 5.29
C LYS A 444 3.49 -13.51 6.27
N ILE A 445 3.93 -14.02 7.41
CA ILE A 445 3.06 -14.53 8.48
C ILE A 445 3.50 -14.01 9.84
N LYS A 446 2.53 -13.79 10.73
CA LYS A 446 2.72 -13.55 12.14
C LYS A 446 1.94 -14.61 12.90
N GLU A 447 2.63 -15.45 13.65
CA GLU A 447 1.98 -16.43 14.53
C GLU A 447 1.40 -15.72 15.76
N LEU A 448 0.17 -16.05 16.10
CA LEU A 448 -0.54 -15.50 17.26
C LEU A 448 -0.46 -16.51 18.42
N LYS A 449 -0.27 -15.99 19.63
CA LYS A 449 -0.22 -16.80 20.86
C LYS A 449 -1.62 -17.13 21.36
#